data_2c557ce7a3d5dc5cc73fa82b64f799b6
#
_entry.id   2c557ce7a3d5dc5cc73fa82b64f799b6
#
_cell.length_a   1.000
_cell.length_b   1.000
_cell.length_c   1.000
_cell.angle_alpha   90.00
_cell.angle_beta   90.00
_cell.angle_gamma   90.00
#
_symmetry.space_group_name_H-M   'P 1'
#
loop_
_entity.id
_entity.type
_entity.pdbx_description
1 polymer ?
#
loop_
_entity_poly.entity_id
_entity_poly.type
_entity_poly.pdbx_seq_one_letter_code
_entity_poly.pdbx_strand_id
1 'polypeptide(L)'
;MSDLHTATENVLIDERVRGFPPGNPPLPLDAIGKQGWKPYDGRMALPLISLDRQAFSGNVELMMAYVKSHGAEIAPHAKTPMSTALAEALLAAGAWGTTVADIRQAAVLLKAGQRRLILANEIGGAAAACRLAALLGHYPDAELHIFVDSTALVDALRTAWQERADLPPLGLLVEFGAGRAGARGVDAAEAILEAILAAETPAFRLTGIAAYEGAAATADAQETMRRIDALMAVTSDFLPKLRVRIGDERPLLVTAGGSVFFDLVIARLSAAVAADPACRLVLRSGAIFFHDHGIYERGLAGLDARGGFRIGGETVSAATAFRPALRVWAEVLSRPEARLAICGMGMRDVAMDQGLPRPLVLYRNGAYFADLESAEVFRLNDQHAFVALADGSDVAVGDVIEYGISHPCTCLDRHAILYGLDPDHSVTAAYLTSFG
;
A
#
# COMPACT_ATOMS: atom_id res chain seq x y z
N MET A 1 6.53 11.87 -24.69
CA MET A 1 5.76 10.71 -24.18
C MET A 1 6.22 9.39 -24.80
N SER A 2 7.48 9.21 -25.15
CA SER A 2 7.98 8.05 -25.91
C SER A 2 9.10 7.24 -25.26
N ASP A 3 9.64 7.63 -24.10
CA ASP A 3 10.86 6.98 -23.57
C ASP A 3 10.68 6.26 -22.21
N LEU A 4 9.48 6.23 -21.62
CA LEU A 4 9.23 5.55 -20.33
C LEU A 4 8.81 4.07 -20.49
N HIS A 5 8.50 3.62 -21.71
CA HIS A 5 8.11 2.23 -22.00
C HIS A 5 9.29 1.25 -22.08
N THR A 6 10.52 1.72 -22.18
CA THR A 6 11.67 0.90 -22.57
C THR A 6 12.27 0.03 -21.47
N ALA A 7 11.96 0.25 -20.19
CA ALA A 7 12.57 -0.54 -19.09
C ALA A 7 11.86 -1.88 -18.80
N THR A 8 10.61 -2.05 -19.23
CA THR A 8 9.82 -3.28 -19.00
C THR A 8 9.71 -4.18 -20.23
N GLU A 9 9.97 -3.65 -21.41
CA GLU A 9 9.79 -4.38 -22.69
C GLU A 9 10.72 -5.58 -22.89
N ASN A 10 11.82 -5.70 -22.13
CA ASN A 10 12.81 -6.78 -22.28
C ASN A 10 12.81 -7.81 -21.14
N VAL A 11 11.88 -7.75 -20.19
CA VAL A 11 11.83 -8.74 -19.11
C VAL A 11 11.14 -10.00 -19.61
N LEU A 12 11.90 -11.09 -19.72
CA LEU A 12 11.37 -12.41 -20.07
C LEU A 12 10.85 -13.12 -18.82
N ILE A 13 9.65 -13.63 -18.92
CA ILE A 13 8.96 -14.44 -17.90
C ILE A 13 8.92 -15.88 -18.39
N ASP A 14 9.24 -16.83 -17.52
CA ASP A 14 9.23 -18.26 -17.79
C ASP A 14 8.70 -19.08 -16.60
N GLU A 15 8.80 -20.41 -16.68
CA GLU A 15 8.28 -21.34 -15.66
C GLU A 15 8.90 -21.22 -14.27
N ARG A 16 9.94 -20.43 -14.07
CA ARG A 16 10.49 -20.09 -12.73
C ARG A 16 9.58 -19.14 -11.96
N VAL A 17 8.67 -18.49 -12.66
CA VAL A 17 7.70 -17.56 -12.08
C VAL A 17 6.36 -18.26 -11.89
N ARG A 18 5.78 -18.15 -10.68
CA ARG A 18 4.47 -18.72 -10.37
C ARG A 18 3.40 -18.24 -11.35
N GLY A 19 2.53 -19.13 -11.76
CA GLY A 19 1.45 -18.85 -12.71
C GLY A 19 1.87 -19.04 -14.17
N PHE A 20 3.14 -18.94 -14.52
CA PHE A 20 3.57 -19.16 -15.91
C PHE A 20 3.40 -20.64 -16.31
N PRO A 21 2.80 -20.93 -17.49
CA PRO A 21 2.57 -22.30 -17.94
C PRO A 21 3.87 -23.09 -18.14
N PRO A 22 4.06 -24.23 -17.44
CA PRO A 22 5.26 -25.04 -17.60
C PRO A 22 5.44 -25.55 -19.03
N GLY A 23 6.68 -25.56 -19.52
CA GLY A 23 7.02 -26.05 -20.85
C GLY A 23 6.74 -25.04 -21.98
N ASN A 24 6.21 -23.87 -21.71
CA ASN A 24 6.10 -22.81 -22.69
C ASN A 24 7.44 -22.07 -22.84
N PRO A 25 7.77 -21.56 -24.04
CA PRO A 25 8.93 -20.70 -24.20
C PRO A 25 8.77 -19.42 -23.39
N PRO A 26 9.88 -18.82 -22.92
CA PRO A 26 9.84 -17.54 -22.23
C PRO A 26 9.13 -16.46 -23.05
N LEU A 27 8.33 -15.63 -22.40
CA LEU A 27 7.58 -14.55 -23.02
C LEU A 27 8.00 -13.19 -22.47
N PRO A 28 8.05 -12.14 -23.30
CA PRO A 28 8.12 -10.77 -22.79
C PRO A 28 6.94 -10.47 -21.86
N LEU A 29 7.18 -9.67 -20.83
CA LEU A 29 6.16 -9.31 -19.83
C LEU A 29 4.89 -8.74 -20.47
N ASP A 30 5.03 -7.88 -21.48
CA ASP A 30 3.92 -7.27 -22.21
C ASP A 30 3.14 -8.26 -23.11
N ALA A 31 3.73 -9.40 -23.43
CA ALA A 31 3.09 -10.46 -24.20
C ALA A 31 2.21 -11.39 -23.34
N ILE A 32 2.39 -11.39 -22.01
CA ILE A 32 1.61 -12.22 -21.09
C ILE A 32 0.11 -11.96 -21.25
N GLY A 33 -0.30 -10.69 -21.30
CA GLY A 33 -1.70 -10.29 -21.44
C GLY A 33 -2.35 -10.64 -22.79
N LYS A 34 -1.59 -11.17 -23.75
CA LYS A 34 -2.08 -11.53 -25.09
C LYS A 34 -2.33 -13.03 -25.26
N GLN A 35 -2.09 -13.84 -24.22
CA GLN A 35 -2.13 -15.30 -24.29
C GLN A 35 -3.54 -15.87 -24.11
N GLY A 36 -4.49 -15.08 -23.62
CA GLY A 36 -5.86 -15.51 -23.33
C GLY A 36 -5.94 -16.57 -22.23
N TRP A 37 -4.95 -16.61 -21.32
CA TRP A 37 -4.96 -17.53 -20.18
C TRP A 37 -6.03 -17.14 -19.17
N LYS A 38 -6.55 -18.16 -18.47
CA LYS A 38 -7.38 -17.96 -17.28
C LYS A 38 -6.86 -18.83 -16.15
N PRO A 39 -6.92 -18.39 -14.87
CA PRO A 39 -6.39 -19.16 -13.76
C PRO A 39 -6.94 -20.56 -13.61
N TYR A 40 -8.15 -20.80 -14.13
CA TYR A 40 -8.90 -22.06 -13.97
C TYR A 40 -9.04 -22.89 -15.27
N ASP A 41 -8.35 -22.51 -16.35
CA ASP A 41 -8.46 -23.21 -17.66
C ASP A 41 -7.44 -24.36 -17.84
N GLY A 42 -6.65 -24.65 -16.81
CA GLY A 42 -5.69 -25.72 -16.77
C GLY A 42 -4.35 -25.43 -17.45
N ARG A 43 -4.14 -24.21 -17.97
CA ARG A 43 -2.88 -23.83 -18.61
C ARG A 43 -1.85 -23.26 -17.65
N MET A 44 -2.30 -22.43 -16.70
CA MET A 44 -1.43 -21.75 -15.77
C MET A 44 -1.00 -22.63 -14.60
N ALA A 45 0.23 -22.45 -14.11
CA ALA A 45 0.73 -23.15 -12.93
C ALA A 45 0.16 -22.52 -11.65
N LEU A 46 -0.62 -23.30 -10.90
CA LEU A 46 -1.18 -22.88 -9.62
C LEU A 46 -0.27 -23.29 -8.43
N PRO A 47 -0.24 -22.56 -7.31
CA PRO A 47 -1.07 -21.38 -7.04
C PRO A 47 -0.51 -20.09 -7.68
N LEU A 48 -1.38 -19.16 -7.97
CA LEU A 48 -1.01 -17.82 -8.43
C LEU A 48 -1.85 -16.74 -7.75
N ILE A 49 -1.37 -15.48 -7.80
CA ILE A 49 -2.12 -14.30 -7.36
C ILE A 49 -2.56 -13.47 -8.55
N SER A 50 -3.77 -12.91 -8.48
CA SER A 50 -4.31 -12.04 -9.51
C SER A 50 -4.88 -10.75 -8.96
N LEU A 51 -4.95 -9.72 -9.83
CA LEU A 51 -5.58 -8.44 -9.62
C LEU A 51 -6.80 -8.32 -10.53
N ASP A 52 -7.98 -8.18 -9.95
CA ASP A 52 -9.17 -7.71 -10.68
C ASP A 52 -8.96 -6.24 -11.06
N ARG A 53 -8.73 -6.00 -12.34
CA ARG A 53 -8.40 -4.67 -12.86
C ARG A 53 -9.56 -3.70 -12.76
N GLN A 54 -10.80 -4.18 -12.90
CA GLN A 54 -11.98 -3.34 -12.78
C GLN A 54 -12.20 -2.92 -11.31
N ALA A 55 -12.08 -3.84 -10.37
CA ALA A 55 -12.17 -3.53 -8.94
C ALA A 55 -11.07 -2.55 -8.52
N PHE A 56 -9.81 -2.77 -8.96
CA PHE A 56 -8.71 -1.87 -8.69
C PHE A 56 -8.97 -0.46 -9.23
N SER A 57 -9.37 -0.33 -10.50
CA SER A 57 -9.69 0.98 -11.11
C SER A 57 -10.83 1.68 -10.39
N GLY A 58 -11.90 0.97 -10.04
CA GLY A 58 -13.02 1.54 -9.28
C GLY A 58 -12.60 2.03 -7.88
N ASN A 59 -11.75 1.27 -7.19
CA ASN A 59 -11.19 1.68 -5.91
C ASN A 59 -10.31 2.94 -6.04
N VAL A 60 -9.54 3.05 -7.13
CA VAL A 60 -8.74 4.25 -7.44
C VAL A 60 -9.64 5.45 -7.66
N GLU A 61 -10.62 5.36 -8.53
CA GLU A 61 -11.56 6.44 -8.82
C GLU A 61 -12.28 6.93 -7.56
N LEU A 62 -12.75 5.98 -6.74
CA LEU A 62 -13.46 6.27 -5.50
C LEU A 62 -12.57 7.01 -4.47
N MET A 63 -11.34 6.54 -4.27
CA MET A 63 -10.42 7.17 -3.32
C MET A 63 -9.94 8.54 -3.81
N MET A 64 -9.70 8.71 -5.12
CA MET A 64 -9.35 10.01 -5.71
C MET A 64 -10.51 11.02 -5.59
N ALA A 65 -11.75 10.58 -5.79
CA ALA A 65 -12.93 11.41 -5.56
C ALA A 65 -13.06 11.82 -4.10
N TYR A 66 -12.81 10.90 -3.17
CA TYR A 66 -12.84 11.16 -1.73
C TYR A 66 -11.83 12.24 -1.33
N VAL A 67 -10.56 12.08 -1.65
CA VAL A 67 -9.53 13.05 -1.26
C VAL A 67 -9.78 14.42 -1.87
N LYS A 68 -10.19 14.46 -3.13
CA LYS A 68 -10.55 15.72 -3.83
C LYS A 68 -11.72 16.43 -3.16
N SER A 69 -12.75 15.69 -2.75
CA SER A 69 -13.95 16.28 -2.10
C SER A 69 -13.65 16.92 -0.73
N HIS A 70 -12.53 16.55 -0.11
CA HIS A 70 -12.07 17.07 1.17
C HIS A 70 -10.91 18.09 1.04
N GLY A 71 -10.57 18.52 -0.18
CA GLY A 71 -9.43 19.41 -0.41
C GLY A 71 -8.08 18.82 -0.03
N ALA A 72 -8.00 17.48 0.01
CA ALA A 72 -6.78 16.74 0.31
C ALA A 72 -6.16 16.16 -0.96
N GLU A 73 -4.91 15.72 -0.87
CA GLU A 73 -4.17 14.98 -1.88
C GLU A 73 -3.80 13.60 -1.34
N ILE A 74 -3.26 12.73 -2.18
CA ILE A 74 -2.80 11.42 -1.76
C ILE A 74 -1.46 11.05 -2.38
N ALA A 75 -0.56 10.49 -1.58
CA ALA A 75 0.68 9.85 -2.00
C ALA A 75 0.61 8.36 -1.59
N PRO A 76 0.03 7.49 -2.42
CA PRO A 76 -0.22 6.09 -2.06
C PRO A 76 1.04 5.37 -1.63
N HIS A 77 0.94 4.53 -0.59
CA HIS A 77 2.07 3.77 -0.10
C HIS A 77 2.40 2.60 -1.03
N ALA A 78 3.53 2.69 -1.76
CA ALA A 78 3.96 1.68 -2.72
C ALA A 78 4.42 0.36 -2.08
N LYS A 79 4.65 0.33 -0.75
CA LYS A 79 5.08 -0.91 -0.07
C LYS A 79 4.10 -2.08 -0.24
N THR A 80 2.82 -1.81 -0.52
CA THR A 80 1.82 -2.86 -0.67
C THR A 80 2.09 -3.72 -1.90
N PRO A 81 2.14 -3.17 -3.13
CA PRO A 81 2.44 -3.98 -4.31
C PRO A 81 3.93 -4.05 -4.63
N MET A 82 4.74 -3.09 -4.19
CA MET A 82 6.10 -2.86 -4.68
C MET A 82 6.22 -3.04 -6.20
N SER A 83 5.23 -2.56 -6.93
CA SER A 83 5.15 -2.59 -8.38
C SER A 83 5.24 -1.18 -8.94
N THR A 84 6.23 -0.92 -9.77
CA THR A 84 6.44 0.38 -10.40
C THR A 84 5.30 0.74 -11.36
N ALA A 85 4.77 -0.24 -12.09
CA ALA A 85 3.67 -0.06 -13.02
C ALA A 85 2.35 0.32 -12.28
N LEU A 86 2.05 -0.30 -11.14
CA LEU A 86 0.88 0.05 -10.34
C LEU A 86 1.04 1.42 -9.65
N ALA A 87 2.25 1.74 -9.20
CA ALA A 87 2.54 3.07 -8.64
C ALA A 87 2.41 4.16 -9.73
N GLU A 88 2.86 3.90 -10.95
CA GLU A 88 2.68 4.80 -12.09
C GLU A 88 1.21 4.99 -12.46
N ALA A 89 0.40 3.92 -12.43
CA ALA A 89 -1.04 4.01 -12.67
C ALA A 89 -1.73 4.93 -11.64
N LEU A 90 -1.31 4.88 -10.36
CA LEU A 90 -1.83 5.77 -9.32
C LEU A 90 -1.41 7.24 -9.54
N LEU A 91 -0.17 7.49 -9.98
CA LEU A 91 0.28 8.83 -10.37
C LEU A 91 -0.50 9.37 -11.57
N ALA A 92 -0.72 8.54 -12.59
CA ALA A 92 -1.53 8.89 -13.76
C ALA A 92 -3.00 9.20 -13.40
N ALA A 93 -3.53 8.57 -12.35
CA ALA A 93 -4.85 8.86 -11.78
C ALA A 93 -4.91 10.15 -10.96
N GLY A 94 -3.79 10.85 -10.76
CA GLY A 94 -3.72 12.14 -10.09
C GLY A 94 -3.17 12.11 -8.67
N ALA A 95 -2.48 11.04 -8.25
CA ALA A 95 -1.77 11.03 -6.97
C ALA A 95 -0.69 12.12 -6.95
N TRP A 96 -0.53 12.78 -5.80
CA TRP A 96 0.44 13.85 -5.58
C TRP A 96 1.90 13.37 -5.69
N GLY A 97 2.16 12.15 -5.31
CA GLY A 97 3.46 11.51 -5.29
C GLY A 97 3.30 10.07 -4.82
N THR A 98 4.38 9.46 -4.35
CA THR A 98 4.35 8.08 -3.85
C THR A 98 5.01 7.99 -2.46
N THR A 99 4.47 7.16 -1.58
CA THR A 99 5.04 6.90 -0.25
C THR A 99 5.81 5.59 -0.25
N VAL A 100 6.97 5.61 0.40
CA VAL A 100 7.85 4.45 0.62
C VAL A 100 8.17 4.27 2.10
N ALA A 101 8.59 3.07 2.51
CA ALA A 101 8.91 2.75 3.89
C ALA A 101 10.43 2.70 4.18
N ASP A 102 11.25 2.59 3.15
CA ASP A 102 12.71 2.49 3.29
C ASP A 102 13.45 2.99 2.05
N ILE A 103 14.80 3.10 2.19
CA ILE A 103 15.70 3.59 1.13
C ILE A 103 15.69 2.67 -0.10
N ARG A 104 15.53 1.35 0.07
CA ARG A 104 15.47 0.40 -1.04
C ARG A 104 14.21 0.61 -1.88
N GLN A 105 13.06 0.78 -1.22
CA GLN A 105 11.81 1.09 -1.92
C GLN A 105 11.91 2.42 -2.68
N ALA A 106 12.54 3.44 -2.08
CA ALA A 106 12.83 4.70 -2.77
C ALA A 106 13.70 4.48 -4.01
N ALA A 107 14.76 3.66 -3.91
CA ALA A 107 15.64 3.36 -5.03
C ALA A 107 14.90 2.68 -6.21
N VAL A 108 13.98 1.75 -5.92
CA VAL A 108 13.16 1.09 -6.95
C VAL A 108 12.31 2.11 -7.71
N LEU A 109 11.62 3.01 -6.99
CA LEU A 109 10.74 3.99 -7.62
C LEU A 109 11.51 5.10 -8.35
N LEU A 110 12.62 5.58 -7.79
CA LEU A 110 13.51 6.55 -8.45
C LEU A 110 14.07 5.99 -9.74
N LYS A 111 14.50 4.72 -9.74
CA LYS A 111 14.98 4.03 -10.95
C LYS A 111 13.88 3.91 -12.02
N ALA A 112 12.62 3.76 -11.60
CA ALA A 112 11.45 3.75 -12.50
C ALA A 112 11.00 5.15 -12.96
N GLY A 113 11.74 6.21 -12.63
CA GLY A 113 11.43 7.56 -13.09
C GLY A 113 10.54 8.39 -12.16
N GLN A 114 10.08 7.84 -11.04
CA GLN A 114 9.31 8.64 -10.08
C GLN A 114 10.24 9.62 -9.33
N ARG A 115 9.76 10.83 -9.09
CA ARG A 115 10.59 11.91 -8.54
C ARG A 115 10.06 12.52 -7.25
N ARG A 116 8.77 12.38 -6.95
CA ARG A 116 8.17 12.96 -5.75
C ARG A 116 7.80 11.86 -4.76
N LEU A 117 8.58 11.74 -3.67
CA LEU A 117 8.47 10.66 -2.70
C LEU A 117 8.33 11.17 -1.26
N ILE A 118 7.54 10.45 -0.46
CA ILE A 118 7.55 10.55 1.00
C ILE A 118 8.16 9.25 1.55
N LEU A 119 9.32 9.34 2.21
CA LEU A 119 9.86 8.24 3.00
C LEU A 119 9.21 8.31 4.39
N ALA A 120 8.11 7.58 4.55
CA ALA A 120 7.25 7.61 5.73
C ALA A 120 7.79 6.69 6.84
N ASN A 121 9.00 6.91 7.22
CA ASN A 121 9.72 6.19 8.28
C ASN A 121 11.00 6.94 8.66
N GLU A 122 11.54 6.66 9.83
CA GLU A 122 12.88 7.04 10.24
C GLU A 122 13.91 6.09 9.61
N ILE A 123 15.14 6.57 9.47
CA ILE A 123 16.27 5.76 9.00
C ILE A 123 17.34 5.60 10.10
N GLY A 124 18.14 4.55 10.01
CA GLY A 124 19.08 4.14 11.06
C GLY A 124 20.32 5.01 11.19
N GLY A 125 20.18 6.29 11.53
CA GLY A 125 21.29 7.19 11.89
C GLY A 125 22.28 7.49 10.74
N ALA A 126 23.54 7.80 11.08
CA ALA A 126 24.54 8.33 10.15
C ALA A 126 24.82 7.42 8.94
N ALA A 127 24.96 6.12 9.15
CA ALA A 127 25.24 5.20 8.04
C ALA A 127 24.07 5.11 7.03
N ALA A 128 22.83 5.19 7.51
CA ALA A 128 21.66 5.22 6.66
C ALA A 128 21.50 6.59 5.96
N ALA A 129 21.81 7.69 6.64
CA ALA A 129 21.85 9.02 6.05
C ALA A 129 22.86 9.10 4.88
N CYS A 130 24.06 8.52 5.05
CA CYS A 130 25.05 8.42 3.97
C CYS A 130 24.55 7.57 2.79
N ARG A 131 23.84 6.44 3.05
CA ARG A 131 23.25 5.63 1.98
C ARG A 131 22.16 6.38 1.23
N LEU A 132 21.31 7.13 1.95
CA LEU A 132 20.29 7.96 1.33
C LEU A 132 20.89 9.06 0.47
N ALA A 133 21.92 9.77 0.99
CA ALA A 133 22.65 10.77 0.24
C ALA A 133 23.34 10.20 -1.01
N ALA A 134 23.96 9.02 -0.90
CA ALA A 134 24.56 8.33 -2.04
C ALA A 134 23.51 7.97 -3.11
N LEU A 135 22.32 7.48 -2.71
CA LEU A 135 21.21 7.21 -3.62
C LEU A 135 20.77 8.49 -4.34
N LEU A 136 20.48 9.56 -3.58
CA LEU A 136 19.92 10.79 -4.13
C LEU A 136 20.90 11.56 -5.00
N GLY A 137 22.22 11.39 -4.82
CA GLY A 137 23.23 11.92 -5.73
C GLY A 137 23.10 11.44 -7.19
N HIS A 138 22.41 10.33 -7.42
CA HIS A 138 22.08 9.84 -8.78
C HIS A 138 20.76 10.43 -9.33
N TYR A 139 19.99 11.16 -8.51
CA TYR A 139 18.67 11.69 -8.87
C TYR A 139 18.52 13.15 -8.41
N PRO A 140 19.27 14.08 -9.04
CA PRO A 140 19.32 15.50 -8.61
C PRO A 140 17.97 16.23 -8.77
N ASP A 141 17.05 15.67 -9.53
CA ASP A 141 15.68 16.15 -9.76
C ASP A 141 14.63 15.51 -8.80
N ALA A 142 15.08 14.68 -7.84
CA ALA A 142 14.19 14.07 -6.87
C ALA A 142 13.70 15.08 -5.82
N GLU A 143 12.41 15.01 -5.49
CA GLU A 143 11.78 15.67 -4.35
C GLU A 143 11.47 14.58 -3.31
N LEU A 144 12.29 14.50 -2.26
CA LEU A 144 12.12 13.54 -1.18
C LEU A 144 11.79 14.24 0.13
N HIS A 145 10.75 13.80 0.80
CA HIS A 145 10.39 14.16 2.17
C HIS A 145 10.60 12.97 3.09
N ILE A 146 11.25 13.16 4.24
CA ILE A 146 11.54 12.10 5.20
C ILE A 146 11.02 12.44 6.58
N PHE A 147 10.56 11.44 7.32
CA PHE A 147 10.17 11.58 8.72
C PHE A 147 11.39 11.72 9.63
N VAL A 148 11.27 12.59 10.62
CA VAL A 148 12.24 12.77 11.67
C VAL A 148 11.55 12.88 13.03
N ASP A 149 12.04 12.10 13.99
CA ASP A 149 11.50 12.01 15.35
C ASP A 149 12.51 12.34 16.46
N SER A 150 13.74 12.67 16.07
CA SER A 150 14.82 12.95 17.02
C SER A 150 15.84 13.94 16.47
N THR A 151 16.44 14.72 17.36
CA THR A 151 17.54 15.63 17.02
C THR A 151 18.76 14.87 16.50
N ALA A 152 18.99 13.64 17.00
CA ALA A 152 20.09 12.79 16.54
C ALA A 152 19.93 12.39 15.06
N LEU A 153 18.69 12.11 14.60
CA LEU A 153 18.45 11.84 13.17
C LEU A 153 18.61 13.10 12.32
N VAL A 154 18.16 14.26 12.81
CA VAL A 154 18.39 15.56 12.14
C VAL A 154 19.89 15.80 11.96
N ASP A 155 20.71 15.63 12.99
CA ASP A 155 22.16 15.78 12.93
C ASP A 155 22.84 14.80 11.96
N ALA A 156 22.39 13.54 11.94
CA ALA A 156 22.90 12.54 11.02
C ALA A 156 22.62 12.90 9.55
N LEU A 157 21.40 13.33 9.26
CA LEU A 157 21.00 13.79 7.92
C LEU A 157 21.73 15.08 7.52
N ARG A 158 21.80 16.07 8.43
CA ARG A 158 22.54 17.30 8.21
C ARG A 158 23.99 17.02 7.84
N THR A 159 24.67 16.15 8.58
CA THR A 159 26.06 15.80 8.33
C THR A 159 26.25 15.17 6.94
N ALA A 160 25.31 14.31 6.51
CA ALA A 160 25.37 13.68 5.19
C ALA A 160 25.13 14.68 4.03
N TRP A 161 24.42 15.81 4.26
CA TRP A 161 24.13 16.84 3.25
C TRP A 161 25.09 18.00 3.25
N GLN A 162 25.80 18.26 4.37
CA GLN A 162 26.55 19.50 4.64
C GLN A 162 27.62 19.80 3.61
N GLU A 163 28.30 18.81 3.02
CA GLU A 163 29.41 18.98 2.10
C GLU A 163 29.08 18.54 0.66
N ARG A 164 27.78 18.36 0.36
CA ARG A 164 27.29 17.75 -0.87
C ARG A 164 26.38 18.71 -1.64
N ALA A 165 27.00 19.56 -2.47
CA ALA A 165 26.26 20.51 -3.32
C ALA A 165 25.52 19.83 -4.51
N ASP A 166 25.82 18.58 -4.78
CA ASP A 166 25.21 17.75 -5.84
C ASP A 166 23.89 17.10 -5.44
N LEU A 167 23.54 17.15 -4.15
CA LEU A 167 22.33 16.51 -3.66
C LEU A 167 21.07 17.37 -3.91
N PRO A 168 19.93 16.73 -4.23
CA PRO A 168 18.65 17.42 -4.26
C PRO A 168 18.26 17.89 -2.87
N PRO A 169 17.35 18.87 -2.77
CA PRO A 169 16.81 19.30 -1.49
C PRO A 169 16.12 18.14 -0.75
N LEU A 170 16.47 17.95 0.53
CA LEU A 170 15.79 17.02 1.43
C LEU A 170 14.76 17.78 2.26
N GLY A 171 13.50 17.36 2.16
CA GLY A 171 12.42 17.86 2.99
C GLY A 171 12.30 17.06 4.29
N LEU A 172 12.24 17.74 5.43
CA LEU A 172 12.09 17.12 6.74
C LEU A 172 10.66 17.30 7.25
N LEU A 173 10.06 16.22 7.69
CA LEU A 173 8.73 16.18 8.29
C LEU A 173 8.86 15.75 9.75
N VAL A 174 8.51 16.62 10.70
CA VAL A 174 8.49 16.25 12.12
C VAL A 174 7.34 15.26 12.34
N GLU A 175 7.64 14.02 12.74
CA GLU A 175 6.64 13.01 13.00
C GLU A 175 6.14 13.09 14.44
N PHE A 176 4.81 13.19 14.63
CA PHE A 176 4.14 12.87 15.87
C PHE A 176 3.77 11.40 15.92
N GLY A 177 4.09 10.73 17.03
CA GLY A 177 3.94 9.29 17.12
C GLY A 177 3.21 8.78 18.34
N ALA A 178 2.54 7.64 18.14
CA ALA A 178 1.91 6.84 19.19
C ALA A 178 2.22 5.36 18.94
N GLY A 179 2.74 4.66 19.94
CA GLY A 179 2.98 3.22 19.87
C GLY A 179 4.21 2.77 19.08
N ARG A 180 4.67 3.54 18.07
CA ARG A 180 5.85 3.22 17.24
C ARG A 180 6.89 4.37 17.32
N ALA A 181 7.42 4.87 16.21
CA ALA A 181 8.27 6.04 16.08
C ALA A 181 7.48 7.36 16.28
N GLY A 182 8.16 8.50 16.15
CA GLY A 182 7.59 9.83 16.24
C GLY A 182 7.75 10.48 17.62
N ALA A 183 7.78 11.80 17.64
CA ALA A 183 7.87 12.61 18.86
C ALA A 183 6.72 12.32 19.84
N ARG A 184 7.05 12.19 21.11
CA ARG A 184 6.06 11.94 22.19
C ARG A 184 5.65 13.26 22.84
N GLY A 185 4.80 14.01 22.13
CA GLY A 185 4.28 15.29 22.59
C GLY A 185 4.97 16.50 22.02
N VAL A 186 4.48 17.68 22.41
CA VAL A 186 4.84 18.98 21.83
C VAL A 186 6.30 19.34 22.12
N ASP A 187 6.78 19.13 23.36
CA ASP A 187 8.14 19.52 23.76
C ASP A 187 9.22 18.77 22.93
N ALA A 188 9.00 17.48 22.69
CA ALA A 188 9.91 16.70 21.83
C ALA A 188 9.86 17.18 20.36
N ALA A 189 8.67 17.50 19.85
CA ALA A 189 8.51 18.03 18.50
C ALA A 189 9.13 19.41 18.35
N GLU A 190 9.02 20.29 19.37
CA GLU A 190 9.69 21.61 19.39
C GLU A 190 11.21 21.46 19.38
N ALA A 191 11.78 20.55 20.17
CA ALA A 191 13.23 20.31 20.16
C ALA A 191 13.74 19.84 18.77
N ILE A 192 12.97 18.98 18.08
CA ILE A 192 13.28 18.53 16.71
C ILE A 192 13.17 19.71 15.73
N LEU A 193 12.10 20.50 15.84
CA LEU A 193 11.90 21.70 15.03
C LEU A 193 13.08 22.68 15.17
N GLU A 194 13.49 22.99 16.40
CA GLU A 194 14.66 23.85 16.64
C GLU A 194 15.94 23.30 16.00
N ALA A 195 16.20 22.00 16.12
CA ALA A 195 17.35 21.36 15.49
C ALA A 195 17.30 21.48 13.96
N ILE A 196 16.12 21.32 13.35
CA ILE A 196 15.95 21.49 11.91
C ILE A 196 16.23 22.94 11.51
N LEU A 197 15.59 23.90 12.18
CA LEU A 197 15.73 25.33 11.85
C LEU A 197 17.17 25.83 12.03
N ALA A 198 17.88 25.36 13.05
CA ALA A 198 19.28 25.67 13.28
C ALA A 198 20.22 25.10 12.20
N ALA A 199 19.82 24.02 11.54
CA ALA A 199 20.60 23.35 10.49
C ALA A 199 20.12 23.71 9.07
N GLU A 200 19.12 24.56 8.91
CA GLU A 200 18.42 24.79 7.65
C GLU A 200 19.31 25.41 6.58
N THR A 201 19.22 24.87 5.37
CA THR A 201 19.86 25.38 4.15
C THR A 201 18.87 25.21 2.98
N PRO A 202 19.13 25.78 1.80
CA PRO A 202 18.30 25.52 0.62
C PRO A 202 18.17 24.02 0.28
N ALA A 203 19.21 23.21 0.59
CA ALA A 203 19.25 21.77 0.32
C ALA A 203 18.78 20.90 1.50
N PHE A 204 18.45 21.47 2.66
CA PHE A 204 18.06 20.74 3.86
C PHE A 204 17.08 21.58 4.67
N ARG A 205 15.81 21.28 4.61
CA ARG A 205 14.79 22.21 5.14
C ARG A 205 13.58 21.51 5.72
N LEU A 206 12.96 22.17 6.68
CA LEU A 206 11.64 21.81 7.15
C LEU A 206 10.61 21.92 6.01
N THR A 207 9.81 20.86 5.80
CA THR A 207 8.73 20.85 4.81
C THR A 207 7.38 20.48 5.40
N GLY A 208 7.27 20.20 6.70
CA GLY A 208 5.98 19.98 7.33
C GLY A 208 6.01 19.07 8.54
N ILE A 209 4.85 18.45 8.79
CA ILE A 209 4.60 17.53 9.90
C ILE A 209 3.98 16.24 9.40
N ALA A 210 4.20 15.17 10.14
CA ALA A 210 3.69 13.85 9.84
C ALA A 210 3.10 13.17 11.07
N ALA A 211 2.20 12.22 10.85
CA ALA A 211 1.74 11.28 11.87
C ALA A 211 1.31 9.97 11.21
N TYR A 212 1.27 8.88 11.99
CA TYR A 212 0.71 7.62 11.54
C TYR A 212 -0.33 7.11 12.55
N GLU A 213 -1.57 7.33 12.23
CA GLU A 213 -2.72 7.02 13.09
C GLU A 213 -2.92 5.51 13.31
N GLY A 214 -2.54 4.69 12.34
CA GLY A 214 -2.64 3.23 12.46
C GLY A 214 -1.81 2.64 13.60
N ALA A 215 -0.71 3.32 14.01
CA ALA A 215 0.09 2.91 15.16
C ALA A 215 -0.59 3.14 16.53
N ALA A 216 -1.65 3.95 16.56
CA ALA A 216 -2.45 4.18 17.78
C ALA A 216 -3.56 3.14 17.98
N ALA A 217 -3.81 2.28 16.98
CA ALA A 217 -4.87 1.27 17.03
C ALA A 217 -4.63 0.23 18.14
N THR A 218 -5.72 -0.21 18.77
CA THR A 218 -5.77 -1.24 19.81
C THR A 218 -6.86 -2.26 19.48
N ALA A 219 -6.99 -3.29 20.31
CA ALA A 219 -8.10 -4.24 20.17
C ALA A 219 -9.47 -3.62 20.54
N ASP A 220 -9.49 -2.56 21.33
CA ASP A 220 -10.70 -1.83 21.69
C ASP A 220 -10.95 -0.67 20.71
N ALA A 221 -12.11 -0.65 20.06
CA ALA A 221 -12.45 0.33 19.04
C ALA A 221 -12.62 1.76 19.62
N GLN A 222 -13.18 1.90 20.82
CA GLN A 222 -13.36 3.22 21.44
C GLN A 222 -12.02 3.80 21.90
N GLU A 223 -11.15 2.96 22.47
CA GLU A 223 -9.79 3.34 22.83
C GLU A 223 -8.99 3.73 21.60
N THR A 224 -9.10 2.97 20.51
CA THR A 224 -8.49 3.29 19.22
C THR A 224 -8.90 4.68 18.74
N MET A 225 -10.19 4.98 18.73
CA MET A 225 -10.71 6.30 18.31
C MET A 225 -10.17 7.43 19.17
N ARG A 226 -10.16 7.25 20.51
CA ARG A 226 -9.63 8.27 21.44
C ARG A 226 -8.14 8.53 21.21
N ARG A 227 -7.33 7.47 21.02
CA ARG A 227 -5.89 7.61 20.76
C ARG A 227 -5.58 8.26 19.43
N ILE A 228 -6.32 7.91 18.38
CA ILE A 228 -6.19 8.53 17.06
C ILE A 228 -6.59 10.01 17.16
N ASP A 229 -7.72 10.33 17.80
CA ASP A 229 -8.14 11.70 17.95
C ASP A 229 -7.11 12.54 18.72
N ALA A 230 -6.55 12.02 19.81
CA ALA A 230 -5.51 12.69 20.58
C ALA A 230 -4.23 12.92 19.74
N LEU A 231 -3.81 11.93 18.94
CA LEU A 231 -2.66 12.06 18.05
C LEU A 231 -2.91 13.11 16.96
N MET A 232 -4.08 13.10 16.34
CA MET A 232 -4.44 14.08 15.32
C MET A 232 -4.63 15.48 15.91
N ALA A 233 -5.14 15.59 17.14
CA ALA A 233 -5.26 16.87 17.83
C ALA A 233 -3.90 17.52 18.08
N VAL A 234 -2.93 16.79 18.66
CA VAL A 234 -1.58 17.35 18.89
C VAL A 234 -0.88 17.72 17.59
N THR A 235 -1.10 16.94 16.52
CA THR A 235 -0.58 17.23 15.18
C THR A 235 -1.18 18.52 14.61
N SER A 236 -2.51 18.68 14.72
CA SER A 236 -3.23 19.87 14.28
C SER A 236 -2.81 21.13 15.06
N ASP A 237 -2.75 21.02 16.40
CA ASP A 237 -2.44 22.15 17.31
C ASP A 237 -0.98 22.63 17.19
N PHE A 238 -0.10 21.80 16.62
CA PHE A 238 1.28 22.17 16.36
C PHE A 238 1.44 23.04 15.11
N LEU A 239 0.53 22.99 14.16
CA LEU A 239 0.61 23.72 12.90
C LEU A 239 0.71 25.24 13.07
N PRO A 240 -0.14 25.90 13.88
CA PRO A 240 0.00 27.34 14.15
C PRO A 240 1.33 27.70 14.81
N LYS A 241 1.84 26.90 15.74
CA LYS A 241 3.15 27.09 16.37
C LYS A 241 4.28 27.05 15.36
N LEU A 242 4.23 26.08 14.46
CA LEU A 242 5.19 25.95 13.38
C LEU A 242 5.14 27.18 12.47
N ARG A 243 3.96 27.69 12.12
CA ARG A 243 3.80 28.91 11.31
C ARG A 243 4.44 30.15 11.94
N VAL A 244 4.28 30.34 13.22
CA VAL A 244 4.94 31.46 13.96
C VAL A 244 6.47 31.43 13.76
N ARG A 245 7.06 30.24 13.61
CA ARG A 245 8.53 30.06 13.47
C ARG A 245 9.05 30.24 12.05
N ILE A 246 8.26 29.90 11.04
CA ILE A 246 8.73 29.82 9.64
C ILE A 246 8.10 30.84 8.69
N GLY A 247 7.07 31.58 9.16
CA GLY A 247 6.29 32.53 8.36
C GLY A 247 5.18 31.87 7.52
N ASP A 248 4.30 32.69 6.98
CA ASP A 248 3.02 32.25 6.42
C ASP A 248 3.10 31.77 4.96
N GLU A 249 4.14 32.14 4.22
CA GLU A 249 4.23 31.84 2.78
C GLU A 249 4.93 30.52 2.45
N ARG A 250 5.61 29.91 3.41
CA ARG A 250 6.35 28.66 3.16
C ARG A 250 5.39 27.49 2.94
N PRO A 251 5.49 26.78 1.78
CA PRO A 251 4.70 25.57 1.58
C PRO A 251 4.97 24.52 2.63
N LEU A 252 3.91 23.91 3.19
CA LEU A 252 3.99 22.84 4.17
C LEU A 252 3.15 21.65 3.76
N LEU A 253 3.65 20.47 4.08
CA LEU A 253 2.93 19.21 4.04
C LEU A 253 2.46 18.83 5.44
N VAL A 254 1.19 18.51 5.57
CA VAL A 254 0.65 17.76 6.70
C VAL A 254 0.29 16.38 6.19
N THR A 255 0.92 15.34 6.69
CA THR A 255 0.74 14.01 6.13
C THR A 255 0.42 12.97 7.18
N ALA A 256 -0.68 12.25 6.98
CA ALA A 256 -1.18 11.13 7.78
C ALA A 256 -2.08 10.23 6.92
N GLY A 257 -2.92 9.37 7.50
CA GLY A 257 -3.90 8.59 6.75
C GLY A 257 -3.28 7.43 5.96
N GLY A 258 -2.38 6.68 6.61
CA GLY A 258 -1.75 5.50 6.02
C GLY A 258 -2.49 4.18 6.31
N SER A 259 -3.62 4.20 7.00
CA SER A 259 -4.40 3.03 7.41
C SER A 259 -5.87 3.14 6.99
N VAL A 260 -6.74 2.30 7.56
CA VAL A 260 -8.21 2.34 7.38
C VAL A 260 -8.90 3.47 8.16
N PHE A 261 -8.14 4.28 8.91
CA PHE A 261 -8.66 5.40 9.73
C PHE A 261 -8.45 6.77 9.06
N PHE A 262 -8.30 6.81 7.75
CA PHE A 262 -8.09 8.05 7.00
C PHE A 262 -9.26 9.03 7.12
N ASP A 263 -10.47 8.55 7.42
CA ASP A 263 -11.65 9.35 7.73
C ASP A 263 -11.44 10.23 8.99
N LEU A 264 -10.84 9.65 10.04
CA LEU A 264 -10.53 10.37 11.28
C LEU A 264 -9.44 11.42 11.07
N VAL A 265 -8.49 11.12 10.19
CA VAL A 265 -7.45 12.09 9.76
C VAL A 265 -8.09 13.27 9.05
N ILE A 266 -8.94 13.02 8.06
CA ILE A 266 -9.68 14.06 7.34
C ILE A 266 -10.53 14.89 8.30
N ALA A 267 -11.30 14.23 9.17
CA ALA A 267 -12.18 14.93 10.11
C ALA A 267 -11.43 15.91 11.03
N ARG A 268 -10.19 15.60 11.40
CA ARG A 268 -9.41 16.42 12.34
C ARG A 268 -8.47 17.42 11.66
N LEU A 269 -7.83 17.05 10.53
CA LEU A 269 -6.78 17.87 9.93
C LEU A 269 -7.28 18.79 8.80
N SER A 270 -8.38 18.46 8.12
CA SER A 270 -8.81 19.23 6.94
C SER A 270 -9.11 20.69 7.26
N ALA A 271 -9.77 20.97 8.39
CA ALA A 271 -10.11 22.36 8.75
C ALA A 271 -8.86 23.20 9.08
N ALA A 272 -7.91 22.62 9.81
CA ALA A 272 -6.64 23.29 10.14
C ALA A 272 -5.80 23.57 8.91
N VAL A 273 -5.73 22.60 7.97
CA VAL A 273 -5.01 22.76 6.70
C VAL A 273 -5.72 23.77 5.79
N ALA A 274 -7.04 23.71 5.70
CA ALA A 274 -7.82 24.65 4.87
C ALA A 274 -7.72 26.11 5.34
N ALA A 275 -7.46 26.34 6.64
CA ALA A 275 -7.22 27.68 7.19
C ALA A 275 -5.86 28.26 6.81
N ASP A 276 -4.97 27.46 6.21
CA ASP A 276 -3.60 27.84 5.83
C ASP A 276 -3.38 27.56 4.31
N PRO A 277 -3.48 28.59 3.46
CA PRO A 277 -3.40 28.43 2.00
C PRO A 277 -2.08 27.87 1.49
N ALA A 278 -1.00 27.97 2.27
CA ALA A 278 0.31 27.42 1.92
C ALA A 278 0.50 25.98 2.47
N CYS A 279 -0.54 25.37 3.06
CA CYS A 279 -0.51 24.05 3.63
C CYS A 279 -1.26 23.05 2.74
N ARG A 280 -0.77 21.80 2.67
CA ARG A 280 -1.41 20.70 1.95
C ARG A 280 -1.59 19.51 2.87
N LEU A 281 -2.78 18.91 2.85
CA LEU A 281 -3.04 17.62 3.51
C LEU A 281 -2.81 16.49 2.49
N VAL A 282 -1.86 15.60 2.78
CA VAL A 282 -1.50 14.47 1.92
C VAL A 282 -1.73 13.17 2.67
N LEU A 283 -2.72 12.37 2.23
CA LEU A 283 -2.95 11.03 2.74
C LEU A 283 -1.93 10.04 2.15
N ARG A 284 -1.74 8.88 2.80
CA ARG A 284 -0.76 7.86 2.37
C ARG A 284 -1.34 6.47 2.23
N SER A 285 -2.67 6.31 2.30
CA SER A 285 -3.33 5.01 2.13
C SER A 285 -2.92 4.36 0.81
N GLY A 286 -2.48 3.11 0.85
CA GLY A 286 -2.01 2.36 -0.32
C GLY A 286 -2.76 1.04 -0.50
N ALA A 287 -2.92 0.25 0.57
CA ALA A 287 -3.57 -1.05 0.49
C ALA A 287 -5.08 -0.97 0.21
N ILE A 288 -5.72 0.18 0.43
CA ILE A 288 -7.14 0.42 0.12
C ILE A 288 -7.46 0.18 -1.37
N PHE A 289 -6.52 0.47 -2.28
CA PHE A 289 -6.72 0.27 -3.71
C PHE A 289 -6.85 -1.21 -4.10
N PHE A 290 -6.25 -2.08 -3.28
CA PHE A 290 -6.30 -3.53 -3.47
C PHE A 290 -7.48 -4.16 -2.72
N HIS A 291 -7.81 -3.64 -1.56
CA HIS A 291 -8.81 -4.16 -0.65
C HIS A 291 -8.64 -5.69 -0.45
N ASP A 292 -9.34 -6.29 0.49
CA ASP A 292 -9.20 -7.71 0.85
C ASP A 292 -10.47 -8.21 1.58
N HIS A 293 -10.49 -9.49 1.91
CA HIS A 293 -11.56 -10.15 2.67
C HIS A 293 -11.20 -10.30 4.17
N GLY A 294 -10.39 -9.40 4.70
CA GLY A 294 -9.93 -9.45 6.08
C GLY A 294 -9.80 -8.07 6.71
N ILE A 295 -8.58 -7.48 6.68
CA ILE A 295 -8.32 -6.22 7.39
C ILE A 295 -9.13 -5.05 6.83
N TYR A 296 -9.21 -4.90 5.49
CA TYR A 296 -9.98 -3.82 4.88
C TYR A 296 -11.48 -4.06 4.89
N GLU A 297 -11.95 -5.31 4.73
CA GLU A 297 -13.37 -5.64 4.89
C GLU A 297 -13.88 -5.20 6.27
N ARG A 298 -13.17 -5.57 7.34
CA ARG A 298 -13.51 -5.14 8.71
C ARG A 298 -13.33 -3.64 8.93
N GLY A 299 -12.26 -3.08 8.37
CA GLY A 299 -11.94 -1.66 8.53
C GLY A 299 -12.94 -0.73 7.87
N LEU A 300 -13.42 -1.07 6.67
CA LEU A 300 -14.41 -0.30 5.94
C LEU A 300 -15.82 -0.43 6.55
N ALA A 301 -16.18 -1.60 7.08
CA ALA A 301 -17.38 -1.75 7.88
C ALA A 301 -17.34 -0.86 9.15
N GLY A 302 -16.18 -0.78 9.80
CA GLY A 302 -15.96 0.13 10.93
C GLY A 302 -16.01 1.60 10.53
N LEU A 303 -15.54 1.96 9.33
CA LEU A 303 -15.64 3.32 8.79
C LEU A 303 -17.09 3.69 8.51
N ASP A 304 -17.89 2.81 7.92
CA ASP A 304 -19.31 3.01 7.71
C ASP A 304 -20.07 3.19 9.03
N ALA A 305 -19.75 2.39 10.04
CA ALA A 305 -20.35 2.51 11.38
C ALA A 305 -20.08 3.88 12.04
N ARG A 306 -18.98 4.55 11.65
CA ARG A 306 -18.67 5.94 12.06
C ARG A 306 -19.31 6.99 11.15
N GLY A 307 -19.91 6.59 10.02
CA GLY A 307 -20.42 7.50 8.99
C GLY A 307 -19.34 8.36 8.35
N GLY A 308 -18.10 7.84 8.30
CA GLY A 308 -16.90 8.59 7.95
C GLY A 308 -16.61 8.69 6.44
N PHE A 309 -17.24 7.90 5.57
CA PHE A 309 -16.98 7.97 4.14
C PHE A 309 -17.98 8.86 3.42
N ARG A 310 -17.56 10.10 3.15
CA ARG A 310 -18.42 11.13 2.55
C ARG A 310 -17.74 11.71 1.30
N ILE A 311 -18.49 11.80 0.19
CA ILE A 311 -18.02 12.40 -1.07
C ILE A 311 -19.00 13.48 -1.48
N GLY A 312 -18.51 14.71 -1.69
CA GLY A 312 -19.36 15.83 -2.11
C GLY A 312 -20.48 16.18 -1.11
N GLY A 313 -20.31 15.82 0.17
CA GLY A 313 -21.31 16.02 1.22
C GLY A 313 -22.27 14.85 1.42
N GLU A 314 -22.30 13.87 0.52
CA GLU A 314 -23.12 12.66 0.61
C GLU A 314 -22.38 11.54 1.34
N THR A 315 -23.12 10.76 2.16
CA THR A 315 -22.58 9.56 2.80
C THR A 315 -22.64 8.38 1.83
N VAL A 316 -21.49 7.76 1.60
CA VAL A 316 -21.35 6.56 0.78
C VAL A 316 -20.91 5.41 1.68
N SER A 317 -21.49 4.22 1.49
CA SER A 317 -21.00 3.02 2.18
C SER A 317 -19.67 2.59 1.60
N ALA A 318 -18.61 2.75 2.38
CA ALA A 318 -17.26 2.32 1.96
C ALA A 318 -17.18 0.80 1.79
N ALA A 319 -17.83 0.04 2.69
CA ALA A 319 -17.85 -1.42 2.64
C ALA A 319 -18.49 -2.00 1.37
N THR A 320 -19.41 -1.27 0.73
CA THR A 320 -20.05 -1.70 -0.52
C THR A 320 -19.45 -1.06 -1.77
N ALA A 321 -18.86 0.12 -1.65
CA ALA A 321 -18.30 0.85 -2.78
C ALA A 321 -16.89 0.38 -3.16
N PHE A 322 -16.04 0.12 -2.16
CA PHE A 322 -14.74 -0.52 -2.41
C PHE A 322 -14.92 -2.03 -2.64
N ARG A 323 -14.14 -2.60 -3.54
CA ARG A 323 -14.19 -4.02 -3.86
C ARG A 323 -12.84 -4.69 -3.65
N PRO A 324 -12.79 -5.89 -3.03
CA PRO A 324 -11.58 -6.68 -2.96
C PRO A 324 -11.07 -7.00 -4.38
N ALA A 325 -9.86 -6.55 -4.70
CA ALA A 325 -9.27 -6.69 -6.02
C ALA A 325 -8.25 -7.84 -6.12
N LEU A 326 -7.82 -8.42 -4.99
CA LEU A 326 -6.82 -9.50 -5.00
C LEU A 326 -7.46 -10.86 -4.78
N ARG A 327 -7.01 -11.83 -5.56
CA ARG A 327 -7.42 -13.25 -5.48
C ARG A 327 -6.22 -14.15 -5.55
N VAL A 328 -6.29 -15.27 -4.83
CA VAL A 328 -5.35 -16.39 -5.01
C VAL A 328 -6.12 -17.59 -5.55
N TRP A 329 -5.50 -18.30 -6.46
CA TRP A 329 -6.09 -19.45 -7.14
C TRP A 329 -5.29 -20.70 -6.82
N ALA A 330 -5.96 -21.78 -6.44
CA ALA A 330 -5.30 -23.05 -6.13
C ALA A 330 -6.15 -24.26 -6.54
N GLU A 331 -5.48 -25.34 -6.90
CA GLU A 331 -6.10 -26.62 -7.23
C GLU A 331 -6.44 -27.43 -5.99
N VAL A 332 -7.52 -28.19 -6.06
CA VAL A 332 -7.84 -29.26 -5.12
C VAL A 332 -6.96 -30.46 -5.44
N LEU A 333 -5.98 -30.71 -4.60
CA LEU A 333 -4.99 -31.79 -4.79
C LEU A 333 -5.52 -33.13 -4.28
N SER A 334 -6.35 -33.12 -3.22
CA SER A 334 -6.82 -34.32 -2.57
C SER A 334 -8.13 -34.06 -1.86
N ARG A 335 -8.97 -35.12 -1.82
CA ARG A 335 -10.21 -35.18 -1.01
C ARG A 335 -10.20 -36.44 -0.17
N PRO A 336 -9.43 -36.48 0.93
CA PRO A 336 -9.26 -37.68 1.73
C PRO A 336 -10.50 -38.07 2.53
N GLU A 337 -11.38 -37.09 2.81
CA GLU A 337 -12.61 -37.26 3.58
C GLU A 337 -13.75 -36.48 2.93
N ALA A 338 -15.00 -36.92 3.17
CA ALA A 338 -16.18 -36.27 2.59
C ALA A 338 -16.30 -34.78 2.89
N ARG A 339 -15.78 -34.35 4.05
CA ARG A 339 -15.83 -32.95 4.52
C ARG A 339 -14.46 -32.24 4.52
N LEU A 340 -13.46 -32.77 3.82
CA LEU A 340 -12.12 -32.23 3.78
C LEU A 340 -11.57 -32.22 2.36
N ALA A 341 -11.15 -31.05 1.89
CA ALA A 341 -10.30 -30.90 0.72
C ALA A 341 -8.91 -30.36 1.13
N ILE A 342 -7.89 -30.83 0.42
CA ILE A 342 -6.52 -30.33 0.52
C ILE A 342 -6.20 -29.60 -0.78
N CYS A 343 -5.89 -28.31 -0.68
CA CYS A 343 -5.58 -27.47 -1.84
C CYS A 343 -4.10 -27.09 -1.90
N GLY A 344 -3.60 -26.91 -3.11
CA GLY A 344 -2.18 -26.63 -3.40
C GLY A 344 -1.76 -25.18 -3.15
N MET A 345 -2.08 -24.64 -1.98
CA MET A 345 -1.76 -23.30 -1.54
C MET A 345 -1.44 -23.33 -0.04
N GLY A 346 -0.47 -22.56 0.43
CA GLY A 346 -0.14 -22.53 1.85
C GLY A 346 0.47 -21.21 2.32
N MET A 347 1.19 -21.25 3.46
CA MET A 347 1.84 -20.07 4.04
C MET A 347 2.89 -19.44 3.13
N ARG A 348 3.38 -20.18 2.11
CA ARG A 348 4.29 -19.64 1.10
C ARG A 348 3.58 -18.82 0.03
N ASP A 349 2.26 -18.88 -0.02
CA ASP A 349 1.45 -18.29 -1.08
C ASP A 349 0.54 -17.18 -0.57
N VAL A 350 0.09 -17.29 0.70
CA VAL A 350 -0.83 -16.34 1.34
C VAL A 350 -0.40 -16.03 2.76
N ALA A 351 -0.71 -14.81 3.20
CA ALA A 351 -0.57 -14.40 4.59
C ALA A 351 -1.74 -14.92 5.44
N MET A 352 -1.50 -15.06 6.75
CA MET A 352 -2.50 -15.45 7.74
C MET A 352 -2.51 -14.53 8.98
N ASP A 353 -1.76 -13.44 8.95
CA ASP A 353 -1.61 -12.50 10.06
C ASP A 353 -2.90 -11.69 10.35
N GLN A 354 -3.81 -11.62 9.40
CA GLN A 354 -5.12 -10.97 9.52
C GLN A 354 -6.31 -11.92 9.35
N GLY A 355 -6.07 -13.21 9.35
CA GLY A 355 -7.03 -14.28 9.14
C GLY A 355 -6.63 -15.20 7.99
N LEU A 356 -7.32 -16.34 7.89
CA LEU A 356 -7.09 -17.32 6.84
C LEU A 356 -7.75 -16.89 5.52
N PRO A 357 -7.27 -17.35 4.36
CA PRO A 357 -7.91 -17.07 3.07
C PRO A 357 -9.31 -17.66 3.03
N ARG A 358 -10.24 -16.97 2.36
CA ARG A 358 -11.65 -17.37 2.24
C ARG A 358 -11.89 -18.04 0.89
N PRO A 359 -12.36 -19.30 0.81
CA PRO A 359 -12.86 -19.89 -0.44
C PRO A 359 -14.05 -19.06 -0.94
N LEU A 360 -14.07 -18.72 -2.22
CA LEU A 360 -15.13 -17.90 -2.82
C LEU A 360 -15.90 -18.68 -3.89
N VAL A 361 -15.20 -19.15 -4.91
CA VAL A 361 -15.79 -19.78 -6.10
C VAL A 361 -15.01 -21.02 -6.49
N LEU A 362 -15.75 -22.03 -6.94
CA LEU A 362 -15.23 -23.27 -7.50
C LEU A 362 -15.35 -23.25 -9.01
N TYR A 363 -14.30 -23.65 -9.68
CA TYR A 363 -14.25 -23.85 -11.13
C TYR A 363 -13.92 -25.30 -11.45
N ARG A 364 -14.59 -25.85 -12.45
CA ARG A 364 -14.39 -27.22 -12.94
C ARG A 364 -14.34 -27.25 -14.46
N ASN A 365 -13.36 -27.96 -15.01
CA ASN A 365 -13.18 -28.10 -16.45
C ASN A 365 -13.15 -26.75 -17.21
N GLY A 366 -12.51 -25.75 -16.63
CA GLY A 366 -12.36 -24.43 -17.25
C GLY A 366 -13.61 -23.53 -17.18
N ALA A 367 -14.60 -23.86 -16.35
CA ALA A 367 -15.84 -23.09 -16.21
C ALA A 367 -16.23 -22.89 -14.73
N TYR A 368 -16.97 -21.82 -14.46
CA TYR A 368 -17.65 -21.63 -13.16
C TYR A 368 -18.51 -22.86 -12.83
N PHE A 369 -18.41 -23.31 -11.60
CA PHE A 369 -19.19 -24.45 -11.13
C PHE A 369 -20.13 -24.07 -9.97
N ALA A 370 -19.61 -23.44 -8.90
CA ALA A 370 -20.43 -23.09 -7.74
C ALA A 370 -19.74 -22.02 -6.86
N ASP A 371 -20.53 -21.29 -6.09
CA ASP A 371 -20.05 -20.50 -4.97
C ASP A 371 -19.72 -21.40 -3.77
N LEU A 372 -18.70 -21.05 -3.00
CA LEU A 372 -18.22 -21.83 -1.86
C LEU A 372 -18.47 -21.14 -0.50
N GLU A 373 -19.62 -20.50 -0.34
CA GLU A 373 -19.95 -19.72 0.88
C GLU A 373 -19.90 -20.55 2.18
N SER A 374 -20.11 -21.88 2.09
CA SER A 374 -20.09 -22.80 3.23
C SER A 374 -18.74 -23.51 3.45
N ALA A 375 -17.73 -23.22 2.63
CA ALA A 375 -16.41 -23.79 2.77
C ALA A 375 -15.51 -22.84 3.57
N GLU A 376 -14.61 -23.40 4.37
CA GLU A 376 -13.70 -22.62 5.23
C GLU A 376 -12.29 -23.22 5.23
N VAL A 377 -11.28 -22.37 5.03
CA VAL A 377 -9.89 -22.75 5.33
C VAL A 377 -9.72 -22.69 6.84
N PHE A 378 -9.39 -23.80 7.48
CA PHE A 378 -9.18 -23.85 8.93
C PHE A 378 -7.71 -24.04 9.34
N ARG A 379 -6.84 -24.39 8.38
CA ARG A 379 -5.41 -24.57 8.61
C ARG A 379 -4.62 -24.39 7.33
N LEU A 380 -3.41 -23.80 7.46
CA LEU A 380 -2.38 -23.78 6.42
C LEU A 380 -1.12 -24.50 6.92
N ASN A 381 -0.52 -25.30 6.04
CA ASN A 381 0.86 -25.72 6.10
C ASN A 381 1.68 -24.88 5.08
N ASP A 382 2.93 -25.22 4.85
CA ASP A 382 3.79 -24.48 3.91
C ASP A 382 3.15 -24.37 2.51
N GLN A 383 2.62 -25.47 1.97
CA GLN A 383 2.09 -25.57 0.61
C GLN A 383 0.72 -26.26 0.54
N HIS A 384 0.00 -26.39 1.65
CA HIS A 384 -1.32 -27.00 1.69
C HIS A 384 -2.29 -26.15 2.50
N ALA A 385 -3.46 -25.91 1.94
CA ALA A 385 -4.62 -25.40 2.64
C ALA A 385 -5.58 -26.55 2.94
N PHE A 386 -6.05 -26.60 4.19
CA PHE A 386 -7.05 -27.53 4.66
C PHE A 386 -8.41 -26.83 4.64
N VAL A 387 -9.29 -27.29 3.77
CA VAL A 387 -10.59 -26.69 3.53
C VAL A 387 -11.68 -27.60 4.09
N ALA A 388 -12.39 -27.11 5.10
CA ALA A 388 -13.61 -27.77 5.60
C ALA A 388 -14.74 -27.55 4.59
N LEU A 389 -15.46 -28.60 4.29
CA LEU A 389 -16.56 -28.64 3.33
C LEU A 389 -17.89 -28.98 4.02
N ALA A 390 -18.99 -28.44 3.51
CA ALA A 390 -20.31 -28.82 3.93
C ALA A 390 -20.65 -30.30 3.54
N ASP A 391 -21.61 -30.90 4.23
CA ASP A 391 -22.13 -32.23 3.88
C ASP A 391 -22.71 -32.21 2.46
N GLY A 392 -22.36 -33.22 1.69
CA GLY A 392 -22.79 -33.31 0.29
C GLY A 392 -22.08 -32.37 -0.68
N SER A 393 -21.02 -31.71 -0.25
CA SER A 393 -20.21 -30.85 -1.13
C SER A 393 -19.65 -31.60 -2.33
N ASP A 394 -19.76 -31.02 -3.51
CA ASP A 394 -19.40 -31.60 -4.80
C ASP A 394 -17.95 -31.30 -5.23
N VAL A 395 -17.15 -30.66 -4.35
CA VAL A 395 -15.72 -30.37 -4.60
C VAL A 395 -14.98 -31.68 -4.94
N ALA A 396 -14.21 -31.67 -6.02
CA ALA A 396 -13.47 -32.84 -6.51
C ALA A 396 -11.99 -32.51 -6.72
N VAL A 397 -11.16 -33.54 -6.77
CA VAL A 397 -9.74 -33.40 -7.14
C VAL A 397 -9.63 -32.84 -8.57
N GLY A 398 -8.77 -31.86 -8.78
CA GLY A 398 -8.60 -31.15 -10.04
C GLY A 398 -9.49 -29.93 -10.22
N ASP A 399 -10.44 -29.68 -9.34
CA ASP A 399 -11.14 -28.40 -9.31
C ASP A 399 -10.19 -27.27 -8.93
N VAL A 400 -10.48 -26.06 -9.39
CA VAL A 400 -9.76 -24.83 -9.01
C VAL A 400 -10.64 -23.99 -8.12
N ILE A 401 -10.10 -23.55 -6.99
CA ILE A 401 -10.78 -22.64 -6.07
C ILE A 401 -10.15 -21.25 -6.14
N GLU A 402 -11.02 -20.24 -6.27
CA GLU A 402 -10.69 -18.84 -6.09
C GLU A 402 -10.80 -18.46 -4.62
N TYR A 403 -9.76 -17.84 -4.07
CA TYR A 403 -9.70 -17.44 -2.68
C TYR A 403 -9.57 -15.92 -2.52
N GLY A 404 -10.34 -15.35 -1.60
CA GLY A 404 -10.09 -14.03 -1.04
C GLY A 404 -8.95 -14.07 -0.03
N ILE A 405 -8.11 -13.05 -0.04
CA ILE A 405 -6.99 -12.93 0.90
C ILE A 405 -7.36 -12.01 2.07
N SER A 406 -6.65 -12.10 3.18
CA SER A 406 -6.94 -11.33 4.40
C SER A 406 -6.07 -10.08 4.59
N HIS A 407 -4.92 -9.98 3.91
CA HIS A 407 -3.99 -8.84 4.03
C HIS A 407 -3.14 -8.66 2.76
N PRO A 408 -3.36 -7.61 1.98
CA PRO A 408 -2.64 -7.38 0.72
C PRO A 408 -1.12 -7.29 0.89
N CYS A 409 -0.64 -6.50 1.86
CA CYS A 409 0.79 -6.19 2.01
C CYS A 409 1.64 -7.43 2.26
N THR A 410 1.20 -8.31 3.16
CA THR A 410 1.92 -9.53 3.56
C THR A 410 1.59 -10.74 2.68
N CYS A 411 0.64 -10.61 1.77
CA CYS A 411 0.36 -11.60 0.74
C CYS A 411 1.20 -11.36 -0.51
N LEU A 412 1.23 -10.12 -1.00
CA LEU A 412 1.92 -9.75 -2.25
C LEU A 412 3.43 -9.94 -2.19
N ASP A 413 4.06 -9.82 -1.01
CA ASP A 413 5.51 -9.98 -0.83
C ASP A 413 6.04 -11.39 -1.17
N ARG A 414 5.14 -12.36 -1.34
CA ARG A 414 5.44 -13.75 -1.74
C ARG A 414 5.45 -13.99 -3.24
N HIS A 415 5.07 -12.98 -4.02
CA HIS A 415 4.85 -13.13 -5.46
C HIS A 415 5.72 -12.15 -6.25
N ALA A 416 6.51 -12.68 -7.19
CA ALA A 416 7.31 -11.87 -8.11
C ALA A 416 6.49 -11.23 -9.22
N ILE A 417 5.29 -11.76 -9.47
CA ILE A 417 4.36 -11.31 -10.51
C ILE A 417 2.93 -11.32 -9.99
N LEU A 418 2.14 -10.36 -10.45
CA LEU A 418 0.71 -10.23 -10.22
C LEU A 418 0.00 -10.21 -11.57
N TYR A 419 -0.92 -11.16 -11.81
CA TYR A 419 -1.65 -11.26 -13.07
C TYR A 419 -2.89 -10.39 -13.05
N GLY A 420 -2.98 -9.43 -13.98
CA GLY A 420 -4.17 -8.58 -14.13
C GLY A 420 -5.26 -9.29 -14.91
N LEU A 421 -6.44 -9.42 -14.31
CA LEU A 421 -7.61 -10.06 -14.90
C LEU A 421 -8.65 -9.02 -15.33
N ASP A 422 -9.26 -9.24 -16.48
CA ASP A 422 -10.49 -8.57 -16.89
C ASP A 422 -11.73 -9.30 -16.33
N PRO A 423 -12.95 -8.74 -16.45
CA PRO A 423 -14.17 -9.31 -15.86
C PRO A 423 -14.52 -10.74 -16.28
N ASP A 424 -14.02 -11.21 -17.42
CA ASP A 424 -14.17 -12.59 -17.89
C ASP A 424 -13.07 -13.52 -17.37
N HIS A 425 -12.24 -13.03 -16.44
CA HIS A 425 -11.06 -13.66 -15.84
C HIS A 425 -9.91 -13.95 -16.83
N SER A 426 -9.95 -13.40 -18.03
CA SER A 426 -8.78 -13.49 -18.91
C SER A 426 -7.64 -12.65 -18.37
N VAL A 427 -6.42 -13.20 -18.42
CA VAL A 427 -5.19 -12.46 -18.12
C VAL A 427 -4.94 -11.47 -19.24
N THR A 428 -5.00 -10.18 -18.94
CA THR A 428 -4.80 -9.09 -19.89
C THR A 428 -3.62 -8.20 -19.53
N ALA A 429 -3.03 -8.39 -18.36
CA ALA A 429 -1.83 -7.69 -17.91
C ALA A 429 -1.01 -8.56 -16.95
N ALA A 430 0.25 -8.19 -16.76
CA ALA A 430 1.10 -8.74 -15.72
C ALA A 430 1.96 -7.62 -15.12
N TYR A 431 2.09 -7.62 -13.79
CA TYR A 431 2.79 -6.59 -13.04
C TYR A 431 3.90 -7.24 -12.23
N LEU A 432 5.14 -6.82 -12.45
CA LEU A 432 6.26 -7.25 -11.60
C LEU A 432 6.19 -6.57 -10.24
N THR A 433 6.60 -7.31 -9.23
CA THR A 433 6.85 -6.79 -7.89
C THR A 433 8.36 -6.69 -7.63
N SER A 434 8.76 -5.89 -6.65
CA SER A 434 10.17 -5.66 -6.31
C SER A 434 10.38 -5.84 -4.80
N PHE A 435 9.99 -6.99 -4.26
CA PHE A 435 10.14 -7.27 -2.82
C PHE A 435 11.53 -7.80 -2.44
N GLY A 436 12.18 -8.57 -3.28
CA GLY A 436 13.51 -9.10 -2.98
C GLY A 436 14.13 -9.87 -4.12
#